data_67ab81cf3708b50f5f9444c31b4afd46
#
_entry.id   67ab81cf3708b50f5f9444c31b4afd46
#
_cell.length_a   1.000
_cell.length_b   1.000
_cell.length_c   1.000
_cell.angle_alpha   90.00
_cell.angle_beta   90.00
_cell.angle_gamma   90.00
#
_symmetry.space_group_name_H-M   'P 1'
#
loop_
_entity.id
_entity.type
_entity.pdbx_description
1 polymer ?
#
loop_
_entity_poly.entity_id
_entity_poly.type
_entity_poly.pdbx_seq_one_letter_code
_entity_poly.pdbx_strand_id
1 'polypeptide(L)'
;MKKFYDHKSPVTGENYRTMLEPRYGGLPTFMRTPLVNTLEKLDIALVGVPYDGGVTNRPGARHGPREMRSQSSFIREFHHVTRINPFELARIADVGDVRFSKPFDHQIVNQDIENFFRRIHEAGVLPISAGGDHSISYPIFKGIVTDKPIGMVHIDAHTDTWGDIWGSKFHHGSPF
;
A
#
# COMPACT_ATOMS: atom_id res chain seq x y z
N MET A 1 -18.99 7.40 23.04
CA MET A 1 -18.32 6.09 23.06
C MET A 1 -16.93 6.26 23.63
N LYS A 2 -16.57 5.64 24.75
CA LYS A 2 -15.22 5.71 25.31
C LYS A 2 -14.29 4.93 24.39
N LYS A 3 -13.25 5.58 23.85
CA LYS A 3 -12.21 4.92 23.02
C LYS A 3 -11.33 4.09 23.96
N PHE A 4 -11.06 2.83 23.60
CA PHE A 4 -10.13 1.98 24.35
C PHE A 4 -8.68 2.43 24.20
N TYR A 5 -8.36 3.07 23.06
CA TYR A 5 -7.05 3.63 22.81
C TYR A 5 -7.21 5.10 22.40
N ASP A 6 -6.52 5.97 23.08
CA ASP A 6 -6.31 7.32 22.61
C ASP A 6 -5.03 7.29 21.75
N HIS A 7 -5.22 7.36 20.45
CA HIS A 7 -4.10 7.37 19.49
C HIS A 7 -3.28 8.66 19.52
N LYS A 8 -3.52 9.50 20.52
CA LYS A 8 -2.71 10.69 20.74
C LYS A 8 -1.57 10.38 21.68
N SER A 9 -0.40 10.88 21.34
CA SER A 9 0.73 10.87 22.25
C SER A 9 0.35 11.57 23.57
N PRO A 10 0.48 10.91 24.71
CA PRO A 10 0.22 11.57 26.01
C PRO A 10 1.20 12.72 26.29
N VAL A 11 2.30 12.80 25.56
CA VAL A 11 3.34 13.82 25.73
C VAL A 11 3.09 15.04 24.84
N THR A 12 2.70 14.83 23.57
CA THR A 12 2.57 15.93 22.61
C THR A 12 1.13 16.27 22.24
N GLY A 13 0.16 15.43 22.62
CA GLY A 13 -1.24 15.58 22.20
C GLY A 13 -1.48 15.28 20.72
N GLU A 14 -0.43 15.00 19.95
CA GLU A 14 -0.46 14.69 18.52
C GLU A 14 -0.69 13.21 18.27
N ASN A 15 -0.88 12.85 17.02
CA ASN A 15 -1.08 11.46 16.60
C ASN A 15 0.02 10.55 17.16
N TYR A 16 -0.40 9.35 17.56
CA TYR A 16 0.42 8.32 18.15
C TYR A 16 1.78 8.15 17.44
N ARG A 17 2.86 8.24 18.18
CA ARG A 17 4.21 7.96 17.68
C ARG A 17 4.69 6.61 18.17
N THR A 18 5.38 5.94 17.31
CA THR A 18 5.87 4.57 17.42
C THR A 18 6.78 4.28 18.62
N MET A 19 7.22 5.32 19.35
CA MET A 19 8.15 5.18 20.47
C MET A 19 7.51 4.84 21.82
N LEU A 20 6.19 4.95 21.92
CA LEU A 20 5.47 4.79 23.20
C LEU A 20 5.04 3.35 23.51
N GLU A 21 5.01 2.49 22.50
CA GLU A 21 4.72 1.07 22.70
C GLU A 21 5.89 0.18 22.30
N PRO A 22 6.06 -0.97 22.95
CA PRO A 22 7.07 -1.93 22.54
C PRO A 22 6.75 -2.43 21.12
N ARG A 23 7.81 -2.67 20.33
CA ARG A 23 7.70 -3.06 18.91
C ARG A 23 6.96 -4.37 18.66
N TYR A 24 6.84 -5.19 19.68
CA TYR A 24 6.11 -6.45 19.66
C TYR A 24 4.63 -6.31 20.03
N GLY A 25 4.20 -5.11 20.43
CA GLY A 25 2.83 -4.83 20.88
C GLY A 25 2.00 -4.10 19.82
N GLY A 26 0.70 -4.08 20.04
CA GLY A 26 -0.26 -3.38 19.19
C GLY A 26 -0.62 -4.11 17.90
N LEU A 27 -1.40 -3.45 17.05
CA LEU A 27 -1.74 -3.94 15.72
C LEU A 27 -0.57 -3.71 14.76
N PRO A 28 -0.14 -4.72 14.00
CA PRO A 28 0.88 -4.55 12.99
C PRO A 28 0.32 -3.71 11.82
N THR A 29 0.79 -2.47 11.72
CA THR A 29 0.53 -1.56 10.60
C THR A 29 1.84 -1.24 9.89
N PHE A 30 1.77 -0.73 8.66
CA PHE A 30 2.97 -0.28 7.96
C PHE A 30 3.67 0.81 8.77
N MET A 31 4.94 0.54 9.13
CA MET A 31 5.78 1.48 9.88
C MET A 31 5.14 1.95 11.20
N ARG A 32 4.22 1.17 11.75
CA ARG A 32 3.45 1.47 12.97
C ARG A 32 2.65 2.78 12.87
N THR A 33 2.27 3.18 11.66
CA THR A 33 1.38 4.32 11.45
C THR A 33 -0.05 3.99 11.92
N PRO A 34 -0.89 5.00 12.21
CA PRO A 34 -2.28 4.76 12.55
C PRO A 34 -3.01 3.92 11.47
N LEU A 35 -3.83 2.95 11.88
CA LEU A 35 -4.79 2.30 10.99
C LEU A 35 -6.05 3.15 10.93
N VAL A 36 -6.44 3.56 9.73
CA VAL A 36 -7.61 4.41 9.53
C VAL A 36 -8.53 3.83 8.44
N ASN A 37 -9.81 4.19 8.50
CA ASN A 37 -10.81 3.81 7.50
C ASN A 37 -11.35 5.02 6.72
N THR A 38 -10.66 6.16 6.78
CA THR A 38 -10.99 7.39 6.08
C THR A 38 -9.75 7.96 5.41
N LEU A 39 -9.95 8.68 4.32
CA LEU A 39 -8.90 9.42 3.61
C LEU A 39 -8.85 10.90 4.02
N GLU A 40 -9.77 11.34 4.88
CA GLU A 40 -9.81 12.72 5.33
C GLU A 40 -8.50 13.13 6.01
N LYS A 41 -7.99 14.28 5.59
CA LYS A 41 -6.77 14.89 6.16
C LYS A 41 -5.52 14.03 6.02
N LEU A 42 -5.50 13.01 5.16
CA LEU A 42 -4.29 12.30 4.81
C LEU A 42 -3.54 13.02 3.69
N ASP A 43 -2.21 12.94 3.76
CA ASP A 43 -1.31 13.31 2.66
C ASP A 43 -0.86 12.03 1.94
N ILE A 44 -0.61 10.96 2.69
CA ILE A 44 -0.12 9.67 2.17
C ILE A 44 -0.92 8.51 2.78
N ALA A 45 -1.41 7.64 1.90
CA ALA A 45 -2.09 6.40 2.27
C ALA A 45 -1.17 5.19 2.00
N LEU A 46 -0.86 4.41 3.03
CA LEU A 46 -0.16 3.13 2.91
C LEU A 46 -1.18 2.02 2.66
N VAL A 47 -1.03 1.29 1.56
CA VAL A 47 -2.03 0.32 1.07
C VAL A 47 -1.39 -1.04 0.88
N GLY A 48 -2.04 -2.10 1.36
CA GLY A 48 -1.68 -3.46 0.97
C GLY A 48 -2.50 -3.94 -0.23
N VAL A 49 -1.85 -4.65 -1.15
CA VAL A 49 -2.50 -5.31 -2.30
C VAL A 49 -2.11 -6.78 -2.31
N PRO A 50 -2.74 -7.62 -1.45
CA PRO A 50 -2.33 -9.00 -1.21
C PRO A 50 -2.81 -9.96 -2.33
N TYR A 51 -2.33 -9.74 -3.55
CA TYR A 51 -2.70 -10.52 -4.72
C TYR A 51 -1.46 -11.05 -5.46
N ASP A 52 -1.50 -12.33 -5.87
CA ASP A 52 -0.46 -12.96 -6.66
C ASP A 52 -1.02 -13.98 -7.66
N GLY A 53 -2.23 -13.74 -8.15
CA GLY A 53 -2.84 -14.57 -9.20
C GLY A 53 -2.20 -14.43 -10.57
N GLY A 54 -1.32 -13.45 -10.77
CA GLY A 54 -0.58 -13.23 -12.01
C GLY A 54 0.81 -13.88 -12.07
N VAL A 55 1.22 -14.65 -11.03
CA VAL A 55 2.53 -15.31 -11.05
C VAL A 55 2.56 -16.51 -11.97
N THR A 56 3.71 -16.70 -12.64
CA THR A 56 3.91 -17.84 -13.57
C THR A 56 4.57 -19.05 -12.90
N ASN A 57 5.20 -18.89 -11.72
CA ASN A 57 5.95 -19.99 -11.10
C ASN A 57 5.76 -20.05 -9.58
N ARG A 58 6.22 -19.07 -8.82
CA ARG A 58 6.29 -19.13 -7.34
C ARG A 58 5.23 -18.24 -6.69
N PRO A 59 4.08 -18.79 -6.24
CA PRO A 59 3.11 -18.03 -5.48
C PRO A 59 3.65 -17.70 -4.08
N GLY A 60 3.03 -16.72 -3.43
CA GLY A 60 3.37 -16.31 -2.05
C GLY A 60 3.53 -14.79 -1.89
N ALA A 61 3.66 -14.04 -2.99
CA ALA A 61 3.77 -12.59 -2.93
C ALA A 61 2.53 -11.93 -2.28
N ARG A 62 1.36 -12.58 -2.28
CA ARG A 62 0.16 -12.15 -1.56
C ARG A 62 0.37 -11.95 -0.05
N HIS A 63 1.39 -12.56 0.53
CA HIS A 63 1.73 -12.40 1.93
C HIS A 63 2.63 -11.17 2.19
N GLY A 64 3.14 -10.53 1.13
CA GLY A 64 4.05 -9.39 1.20
C GLY A 64 3.54 -8.25 2.09
N PRO A 65 2.32 -7.72 1.89
CA PRO A 65 1.81 -6.62 2.69
C PRO A 65 1.78 -6.93 4.20
N ARG A 66 1.37 -8.14 4.56
CA ARG A 66 1.32 -8.59 5.94
C ARG A 66 2.71 -8.65 6.57
N GLU A 67 3.66 -9.24 5.85
CA GLU A 67 5.03 -9.36 6.32
C GLU A 67 5.71 -7.98 6.41
N MET A 68 5.50 -7.11 5.44
CA MET A 68 6.02 -5.73 5.50
C MET A 68 5.47 -4.95 6.71
N ARG A 69 4.20 -5.14 7.08
CA ARG A 69 3.65 -4.56 8.32
C ARG A 69 4.39 -5.07 9.55
N SER A 70 4.62 -6.37 9.63
CA SER A 70 5.35 -7.00 10.74
C SER A 70 6.78 -6.48 10.82
N GLN A 71 7.53 -6.54 9.72
CA GLN A 71 8.95 -6.17 9.68
C GLN A 71 9.17 -4.67 9.81
N SER A 72 8.28 -3.84 9.27
CA SER A 72 8.40 -2.39 9.37
C SER A 72 8.20 -1.84 10.79
N SER A 73 7.80 -2.68 11.75
CA SER A 73 7.80 -2.33 13.17
C SER A 73 9.19 -1.97 13.71
N PHE A 74 10.25 -2.41 13.02
CA PHE A 74 11.64 -2.16 13.41
C PHE A 74 12.23 -0.86 12.87
N ILE A 75 11.56 -0.15 11.98
CA ILE A 75 12.10 1.07 11.42
C ILE A 75 12.32 2.16 12.48
N ARG A 76 13.19 3.10 12.16
CA ARG A 76 13.38 4.33 12.90
C ARG A 76 12.61 5.46 12.21
N GLU A 77 12.04 6.35 12.98
CA GLU A 77 11.33 7.53 12.44
C GLU A 77 12.27 8.48 11.71
N PHE A 78 13.52 8.54 12.14
CA PHE A 78 14.55 9.40 11.56
C PHE A 78 15.41 8.66 10.54
N HIS A 79 15.54 9.23 9.36
CA HIS A 79 16.58 8.83 8.42
C HIS A 79 17.92 9.37 8.87
N HIS A 80 18.85 8.49 9.26
CA HIS A 80 20.09 8.87 9.98
C HIS A 80 21.03 9.79 9.20
N VAL A 81 21.00 9.75 7.85
CA VAL A 81 21.84 10.61 7.00
C VAL A 81 21.20 11.99 6.80
N THR A 82 19.94 12.01 6.34
CA THR A 82 19.24 13.26 6.00
C THR A 82 18.67 13.97 7.22
N ARG A 83 18.57 13.30 8.36
CA ARG A 83 17.95 13.79 9.60
C ARG A 83 16.47 14.18 9.43
N ILE A 84 15.80 13.61 8.41
CA ILE A 84 14.40 13.84 8.13
C ILE A 84 13.54 12.81 8.85
N ASN A 85 12.44 13.28 9.47
CA ASN A 85 11.34 12.47 9.97
C ASN A 85 10.12 12.69 9.05
N PRO A 86 9.77 11.75 8.17
CA PRO A 86 8.64 11.90 7.25
C PRO A 86 7.29 12.01 7.96
N PHE A 87 7.16 11.42 9.15
CA PHE A 87 5.92 11.43 9.93
C PHE A 87 5.64 12.80 10.60
N GLU A 88 6.62 13.70 10.61
CA GLU A 88 6.45 15.11 11.02
C GLU A 88 6.10 16.00 9.84
N LEU A 89 6.45 15.57 8.61
CA LEU A 89 6.26 16.35 7.40
C LEU A 89 4.93 16.06 6.70
N ALA A 90 4.37 14.85 6.87
CA ALA A 90 3.17 14.41 6.20
C ALA A 90 2.28 13.59 7.14
N ARG A 91 0.97 13.66 6.90
CA ARG A 91 -0.02 12.85 7.60
C ARG A 91 -0.14 11.50 6.89
N ILE A 92 0.56 10.50 7.43
CA ILE A 92 0.71 9.17 6.85
C ILE A 92 -0.10 8.18 7.68
N ALA A 93 -0.90 7.32 7.03
CA ALA A 93 -1.63 6.26 7.71
C ALA A 93 -1.72 5.00 6.87
N ASP A 94 -1.84 3.86 7.54
CA ASP A 94 -2.20 2.58 6.94
C ASP A 94 -3.73 2.57 6.73
N VAL A 95 -4.18 2.42 5.50
CA VAL A 95 -5.60 2.35 5.16
C VAL A 95 -6.09 0.91 4.95
N GLY A 96 -5.25 -0.05 5.31
CA GLY A 96 -5.54 -1.48 5.18
C GLY A 96 -5.22 -2.05 3.81
N ASP A 97 -5.88 -3.14 3.48
CA ASP A 97 -5.69 -3.86 2.22
C ASP A 97 -6.85 -3.64 1.27
N VAL A 98 -6.56 -3.72 -0.03
CA VAL A 98 -7.60 -3.86 -1.05
C VAL A 98 -8.40 -5.12 -0.77
N ARG A 99 -9.71 -5.00 -0.72
CA ARG A 99 -10.64 -6.14 -0.55
C ARG A 99 -11.08 -6.65 -1.89
N PHE A 100 -10.90 -7.94 -2.11
CA PHE A 100 -11.32 -8.60 -3.34
C PHE A 100 -12.70 -9.22 -3.15
N SER A 101 -13.65 -8.79 -3.99
CA SER A 101 -15.02 -9.33 -3.97
C SER A 101 -15.08 -10.75 -4.54
N LYS A 102 -14.22 -11.06 -5.53
CA LYS A 102 -14.05 -12.38 -6.12
C LYS A 102 -12.56 -12.68 -6.34
N PRO A 103 -11.85 -13.19 -5.33
CA PRO A 103 -10.38 -13.29 -5.34
C PRO A 103 -9.81 -14.26 -6.38
N PHE A 104 -10.63 -15.11 -6.99
CA PHE A 104 -10.23 -16.06 -8.05
C PHE A 104 -10.62 -15.60 -9.47
N ASP A 105 -11.21 -14.43 -9.60
CA ASP A 105 -11.55 -13.81 -10.87
C ASP A 105 -10.64 -12.62 -11.14
N HIS A 106 -9.66 -12.79 -12.03
CA HIS A 106 -8.67 -11.77 -12.36
C HIS A 106 -9.27 -10.44 -12.80
N GLN A 107 -10.37 -10.48 -13.57
CA GLN A 107 -11.00 -9.26 -14.07
C GLN A 107 -11.63 -8.48 -12.91
N ILE A 108 -12.30 -9.18 -12.01
CA ILE A 108 -12.92 -8.58 -10.84
C ILE A 108 -11.86 -8.07 -9.85
N VAL A 109 -10.78 -8.83 -9.64
CA VAL A 109 -9.67 -8.37 -8.80
C VAL A 109 -9.06 -7.08 -9.35
N ASN A 110 -8.80 -7.00 -10.67
CA ASN A 110 -8.29 -5.79 -11.30
C ASN A 110 -9.26 -4.61 -11.12
N GLN A 111 -10.57 -4.84 -11.24
CA GLN A 111 -11.59 -3.83 -11.02
C GLN A 111 -11.63 -3.35 -9.56
N ASP A 112 -11.51 -4.27 -8.60
CA ASP A 112 -11.48 -3.94 -7.17
C ASP A 112 -10.24 -3.08 -6.83
N ILE A 113 -9.07 -3.42 -7.38
CA ILE A 113 -7.84 -2.64 -7.21
C ILE A 113 -8.00 -1.24 -7.84
N GLU A 114 -8.41 -1.18 -9.10
CA GLU A 114 -8.64 0.08 -9.82
C GLU A 114 -9.57 1.01 -9.05
N ASN A 115 -10.72 0.51 -8.60
CA ASN A 115 -11.70 1.28 -7.86
C ASN A 115 -11.16 1.77 -6.50
N PHE A 116 -10.35 0.96 -5.84
CA PHE A 116 -9.73 1.33 -4.57
C PHE A 116 -8.76 2.50 -4.75
N PHE A 117 -7.86 2.41 -5.72
CA PHE A 117 -6.87 3.45 -5.99
C PHE A 117 -7.48 4.71 -6.60
N ARG A 118 -8.54 4.58 -7.40
CA ARG A 118 -9.31 5.74 -7.89
C ARG A 118 -9.85 6.59 -6.74
N ARG A 119 -10.42 5.97 -5.72
CA ARG A 119 -10.93 6.72 -4.54
C ARG A 119 -9.81 7.45 -3.80
N ILE A 120 -8.61 6.87 -3.71
CA ILE A 120 -7.45 7.54 -3.09
C ILE A 120 -7.04 8.74 -3.94
N HIS A 121 -6.97 8.57 -5.26
CA HIS A 121 -6.62 9.62 -6.20
C HIS A 121 -7.64 10.79 -6.17
N GLU A 122 -8.94 10.48 -6.22
CA GLU A 122 -10.02 11.46 -6.14
C GLU A 122 -10.04 12.25 -4.82
N ALA A 123 -9.57 11.64 -3.75
CA ALA A 123 -9.37 12.31 -2.46
C ALA A 123 -8.12 13.21 -2.41
N GLY A 124 -7.30 13.24 -3.48
CA GLY A 124 -6.05 14.00 -3.52
C GLY A 124 -4.95 13.44 -2.62
N VAL A 125 -5.02 12.16 -2.24
CA VAL A 125 -4.08 11.49 -1.34
C VAL A 125 -3.06 10.70 -2.18
N LEU A 126 -1.78 10.74 -1.81
CA LEU A 126 -0.74 9.97 -2.46
C LEU A 126 -0.74 8.52 -1.96
N PRO A 127 -0.96 7.51 -2.82
CA PRO A 127 -0.83 6.12 -2.42
C PRO A 127 0.63 5.66 -2.41
N ILE A 128 1.02 4.88 -1.39
CA ILE A 128 2.19 4.02 -1.38
C ILE A 128 1.70 2.60 -1.16
N SER A 129 1.89 1.73 -2.15
CA SER A 129 1.36 0.37 -2.11
C SER A 129 2.44 -0.67 -1.88
N ALA A 130 2.10 -1.67 -1.07
CA ALA A 130 2.88 -2.89 -0.91
C ALA A 130 2.15 -4.05 -1.60
N GLY A 131 2.77 -4.68 -2.58
CA GLY A 131 2.21 -5.81 -3.29
C GLY A 131 2.54 -7.14 -2.62
N GLY A 132 2.09 -8.10 -3.16
CA GLY A 132 1.58 -8.84 -4.28
C GLY A 132 2.58 -8.97 -5.44
N ASP A 133 2.13 -9.65 -6.46
CA ASP A 133 2.90 -9.76 -7.69
C ASP A 133 2.78 -8.47 -8.53
N HIS A 134 3.60 -8.36 -9.58
CA HIS A 134 3.69 -7.14 -10.38
C HIS A 134 2.45 -6.87 -11.24
N SER A 135 1.56 -7.85 -11.45
CA SER A 135 0.32 -7.65 -12.21
C SER A 135 -0.61 -6.61 -11.59
N ILE A 136 -0.47 -6.35 -10.27
CA ILE A 136 -1.25 -5.32 -9.57
C ILE A 136 -0.96 -3.90 -10.07
N SER A 137 0.20 -3.66 -10.68
CA SER A 137 0.59 -2.32 -11.15
C SER A 137 -0.34 -1.80 -12.22
N TYR A 138 -0.79 -2.65 -13.13
CA TYR A 138 -1.73 -2.26 -14.19
C TYR A 138 -3.04 -1.65 -13.63
N PRO A 139 -3.81 -2.33 -12.77
CA PRO A 139 -5.04 -1.75 -12.22
C PRO A 139 -4.79 -0.58 -11.27
N ILE A 140 -3.63 -0.52 -10.58
CA ILE A 140 -3.25 0.65 -9.78
C ILE A 140 -3.12 1.87 -10.69
N PHE A 141 -2.35 1.77 -11.77
CA PHE A 141 -2.20 2.86 -12.73
C PHE A 141 -3.53 3.27 -13.35
N LYS A 142 -4.39 2.34 -13.71
CA LYS A 142 -5.74 2.65 -14.19
C LYS A 142 -6.57 3.43 -13.17
N GLY A 143 -6.36 3.20 -11.90
CA GLY A 143 -7.05 3.93 -10.84
C GLY A 143 -6.54 5.36 -10.63
N ILE A 144 -5.26 5.61 -10.89
CA ILE A 144 -4.64 6.93 -10.61
C ILE A 144 -4.38 7.77 -11.86
N VAL A 145 -4.35 7.17 -13.06
CA VAL A 145 -4.22 7.90 -14.33
C VAL A 145 -5.59 8.38 -14.76
N THR A 146 -5.70 9.69 -14.97
CA THR A 146 -6.89 10.35 -15.50
C THR A 146 -6.66 10.77 -16.96
N ASP A 147 -7.13 11.94 -17.36
CA ASP A 147 -7.05 12.45 -18.75
C ASP A 147 -5.63 12.82 -19.20
N LYS A 148 -4.68 12.88 -18.28
CA LYS A 148 -3.29 13.24 -18.58
C LYS A 148 -2.37 12.03 -18.41
N PRO A 149 -1.49 11.75 -19.38
CA PRO A 149 -0.48 10.73 -19.23
C PRO A 149 0.47 11.09 -18.09
N ILE A 150 0.90 10.07 -17.35
CA ILE A 150 1.93 10.20 -16.30
C ILE A 150 3.22 9.56 -16.78
N GLY A 151 4.35 10.12 -16.33
CA GLY A 151 5.66 9.47 -16.46
C GLY A 151 5.86 8.43 -15.37
N MET A 152 6.61 7.38 -15.67
CA MET A 152 6.94 6.32 -14.73
C MET A 152 8.45 6.12 -14.68
N VAL A 153 8.97 5.89 -13.46
CA VAL A 153 10.30 5.31 -13.24
C VAL A 153 10.10 3.88 -12.78
N HIS A 154 10.56 2.93 -13.59
CA HIS A 154 10.46 1.50 -13.31
C HIS A 154 11.84 0.98 -12.89
N ILE A 155 11.95 0.39 -11.71
CA ILE A 155 13.17 -0.20 -11.16
C ILE A 155 12.91 -1.69 -10.99
N ASP A 156 13.35 -2.47 -11.97
CA ASP A 156 13.12 -3.90 -12.06
C ASP A 156 14.26 -4.60 -12.84
N ALA A 157 14.40 -5.91 -12.68
CA ALA A 157 15.33 -6.71 -13.48
C ALA A 157 14.80 -6.99 -14.90
N HIS A 158 13.51 -6.77 -15.15
CA HIS A 158 12.81 -7.04 -16.40
C HIS A 158 12.06 -5.80 -16.88
N THR A 159 11.64 -5.79 -18.14
CA THR A 159 10.87 -4.69 -18.72
C THR A 159 9.37 -4.80 -18.42
N ASP A 160 8.90 -6.01 -18.15
CA ASP A 160 7.51 -6.36 -17.87
C ASP A 160 6.49 -5.82 -18.89
N THR A 161 6.91 -5.90 -20.15
CA THR A 161 6.15 -5.49 -21.35
C THR A 161 5.80 -6.69 -22.23
N TRP A 162 5.64 -7.87 -21.63
CA TRP A 162 5.30 -9.08 -22.38
C TRP A 162 3.85 -9.03 -22.85
N GLY A 163 3.58 -9.75 -23.92
CA GLY A 163 2.23 -9.91 -24.44
C GLY A 163 1.43 -10.99 -23.68
N ASP A 164 0.46 -11.57 -24.40
CA ASP A 164 -0.34 -12.66 -23.87
C ASP A 164 0.50 -13.91 -23.56
N ILE A 165 0.31 -14.47 -22.37
CA ILE A 165 0.87 -15.75 -21.95
C ILE A 165 -0.29 -16.64 -21.50
N TRP A 166 -0.41 -17.84 -22.07
CA TRP A 166 -1.46 -18.83 -21.77
C TRP A 166 -2.88 -18.27 -21.87
N GLY A 167 -3.11 -17.38 -22.83
CA GLY A 167 -4.42 -16.78 -23.07
C GLY A 167 -4.78 -15.63 -22.13
N SER A 168 -3.81 -15.07 -21.43
CA SER A 168 -4.02 -13.91 -20.55
C SER A 168 -2.94 -12.86 -20.73
N LYS A 169 -3.38 -11.59 -20.72
CA LYS A 169 -2.50 -10.42 -20.58
C LYS A 169 -2.30 -10.02 -19.12
N PHE A 170 -3.05 -10.58 -18.19
CA PHE A 170 -3.00 -10.22 -16.77
C PHE A 170 -2.05 -11.16 -16.03
N HIS A 171 -0.76 -10.90 -16.16
CA HIS A 171 0.29 -11.63 -15.45
C HIS A 171 1.42 -10.67 -15.05
N HIS A 172 2.29 -11.10 -14.13
CA HIS A 172 3.32 -10.26 -13.53
C HIS A 172 4.34 -9.69 -14.51
N GLY A 173 4.54 -10.30 -15.68
CA GLY A 173 5.45 -9.81 -16.73
C GLY A 173 4.78 -8.91 -17.77
N SER A 174 3.54 -8.47 -17.57
CA SER A 174 2.79 -7.65 -18.54
C SER A 174 1.93 -6.55 -17.88
N PRO A 175 2.39 -5.85 -16.85
CA PRO A 175 1.63 -4.75 -16.24
C PRO A 175 1.68 -3.45 -17.06
N PHE A 176 2.50 -3.37 -18.11
CA PHE A 176 2.74 -2.18 -18.94
C PHE A 176 2.49 -2.39 -20.42
#